data_823e3b23993ef1826f98aa733d3a18dd
#
_entry.id   823e3b23993ef1826f98aa733d3a18dd
#
_cell.length_a   1.000
_cell.length_b   1.000
_cell.length_c   1.000
_cell.angle_alpha   90.00
_cell.angle_beta   90.00
_cell.angle_gamma   90.00
#
_symmetry.space_group_name_H-M   'P 1'
#
loop_
_entity.id
_entity.type
_entity.pdbx_description
1 polymer ?
#
loop_
_entity_poly.entity_id
_entity_poly.type
_entity_poly.pdbx_seq_one_letter_code
_entity_poly.pdbx_strand_id
1 'polypeptide(L)'
;MDDLRLNTVCQSAKCPNMFECFSSGTATFLILGNVCTRNCAFCNITPGQAAPPDPDEPRRVAEGAARLGLSHVVVTSVTRDDLPDGGSAHFAATVRALRAALPATVSGQPATIEVLIPDFRGSRAALDAVLDAAPDIINHNVETPPAHYPRIRPQADYAQSLELLARVRTAGAIAKSGLMVGLGETDDEVRATLADLASTGCHIATIGQYMRPSRNHPPVERYVHPDAFEGYAAHGHALGIPHVFSAPLVRSSYNARAAYDALQQLRGQ
;
A
#
# COMPACT_ATOMS: atom_id res chain seq x y z
N MET A 1 15.57 -7.52 -14.15
CA MET A 1 15.16 -7.59 -12.72
C MET A 1 15.90 -8.72 -12.01
N ASP A 2 16.04 -9.89 -12.65
CA ASP A 2 16.74 -11.05 -12.04
C ASP A 2 18.21 -10.77 -11.73
N ASP A 3 18.88 -9.98 -12.56
CA ASP A 3 20.26 -9.53 -12.35
C ASP A 3 20.44 -8.67 -11.09
N LEU A 4 19.40 -7.93 -10.69
CA LEU A 4 19.39 -7.11 -9.47
C LEU A 4 18.80 -7.82 -8.24
N ARG A 5 18.36 -9.06 -8.36
CA ARG A 5 17.71 -9.84 -7.28
C ARG A 5 16.58 -9.08 -6.59
N LEU A 6 15.72 -8.42 -7.39
CA LEU A 6 14.60 -7.63 -6.89
C LEU A 6 13.30 -8.42 -6.92
N ASN A 7 12.52 -8.30 -5.85
CA ASN A 7 11.18 -8.83 -5.78
C ASN A 7 10.17 -7.74 -6.12
N THR A 8 9.11 -8.09 -6.86
CA THR A 8 7.97 -7.21 -7.10
C THR A 8 6.68 -7.86 -6.63
N VAL A 9 5.82 -7.10 -5.99
CA VAL A 9 4.47 -7.56 -5.64
C VAL A 9 3.69 -7.92 -6.90
N CYS A 10 3.94 -7.21 -8.00
CA CYS A 10 3.27 -7.46 -9.28
C CYS A 10 3.45 -8.91 -9.76
N GLN A 11 4.65 -9.48 -9.58
CA GLN A 11 4.94 -10.88 -9.89
C GLN A 11 4.45 -11.83 -8.78
N SER A 12 4.79 -11.54 -7.50
CA SER A 12 4.47 -12.40 -6.37
C SER A 12 2.97 -12.58 -6.16
N ALA A 13 2.18 -11.53 -6.37
CA ALA A 13 0.72 -11.54 -6.26
C ALA A 13 0.00 -11.91 -7.57
N LYS A 14 0.73 -12.18 -8.67
CA LYS A 14 0.14 -12.43 -10.01
C LYS A 14 -0.88 -11.35 -10.39
N CYS A 15 -0.49 -10.08 -10.20
CA CYS A 15 -1.39 -8.94 -10.37
C CYS A 15 -1.90 -8.83 -11.83
N PRO A 16 -3.22 -8.74 -12.05
CA PRO A 16 -3.78 -8.63 -13.41
C PRO A 16 -3.41 -7.33 -14.11
N ASN A 17 -3.09 -6.27 -13.34
CA ASN A 17 -2.79 -4.94 -13.86
C ASN A 17 -1.30 -4.73 -14.17
N MET A 18 -0.46 -5.77 -14.07
CA MET A 18 1.00 -5.64 -14.18
C MET A 18 1.44 -4.92 -15.46
N PHE A 19 0.90 -5.33 -16.61
CA PHE A 19 1.28 -4.74 -17.90
C PHE A 19 0.86 -3.27 -18.02
N GLU A 20 -0.34 -2.92 -17.55
CA GLU A 20 -0.85 -1.56 -17.55
C GLU A 20 0.01 -0.65 -16.65
N CYS A 21 0.29 -1.09 -15.41
CA CYS A 21 1.12 -0.33 -14.48
C CYS A 21 2.54 -0.11 -15.01
N PHE A 22 3.18 -1.16 -15.53
CA PHE A 22 4.54 -1.01 -16.09
C PHE A 22 4.56 -0.09 -17.30
N SER A 23 3.58 -0.18 -18.21
CA SER A 23 3.50 0.71 -19.38
C SER A 23 3.22 2.17 -18.99
N SER A 24 2.58 2.42 -17.85
CA SER A 24 2.36 3.76 -17.29
C SER A 24 3.52 4.25 -16.39
N GLY A 25 4.64 3.54 -16.35
CA GLY A 25 5.81 3.92 -15.54
C GLY A 25 5.61 3.73 -14.03
N THR A 26 4.77 2.76 -13.62
CA THR A 26 4.51 2.42 -12.20
C THR A 26 4.95 1.00 -11.89
N ALA A 27 5.67 0.78 -10.81
CA ALA A 27 6.00 -0.55 -10.30
C ALA A 27 5.96 -0.59 -8.77
N THR A 28 5.67 -1.78 -8.21
CA THR A 28 5.65 -2.03 -6.77
C THR A 28 6.76 -3.00 -6.38
N PHE A 29 7.79 -2.49 -5.71
CA PHE A 29 8.88 -3.30 -5.17
C PHE A 29 8.50 -3.89 -3.82
N LEU A 30 8.91 -5.14 -3.60
CA LEU A 30 8.79 -5.84 -2.32
C LEU A 30 10.17 -5.92 -1.69
N ILE A 31 10.38 -5.22 -0.58
CA ILE A 31 11.65 -5.17 0.16
C ILE A 31 11.61 -6.06 1.41
N LEU A 32 12.77 -6.23 2.06
CA LEU A 32 12.96 -7.03 3.27
C LEU A 32 12.74 -8.54 3.06
N GLY A 33 12.89 -9.00 1.80
CA GLY A 33 12.77 -10.40 1.42
C GLY A 33 11.36 -10.80 0.97
N ASN A 34 11.10 -12.11 0.98
CA ASN A 34 9.86 -12.72 0.47
C ASN A 34 9.20 -13.68 1.49
N VAL A 35 9.63 -13.65 2.75
CA VAL A 35 9.05 -14.42 3.86
C VAL A 35 8.56 -13.44 4.92
N CYS A 36 7.28 -13.57 5.31
CA CYS A 36 6.61 -12.66 6.22
C CYS A 36 6.50 -13.27 7.61
N THR A 37 6.67 -12.48 8.66
CA THR A 37 6.45 -12.94 10.05
C THR A 37 4.97 -13.09 10.40
N ARG A 38 4.05 -12.59 9.55
CA ARG A 38 2.59 -12.72 9.71
C ARG A 38 1.99 -13.60 8.61
N ASN A 39 0.78 -14.12 8.87
CA ASN A 39 0.07 -15.03 7.98
C ASN A 39 -1.35 -14.52 7.65
N CYS A 40 -1.46 -13.29 7.15
CA CYS A 40 -2.74 -12.76 6.69
C CYS A 40 -3.39 -13.72 5.68
N ALA A 41 -4.64 -14.12 5.92
CA ALA A 41 -5.28 -15.23 5.20
C ALA A 41 -5.45 -14.98 3.68
N PHE A 42 -5.49 -13.70 3.25
CA PHE A 42 -5.62 -13.32 1.84
C PHE A 42 -4.28 -13.27 1.09
N CYS A 43 -3.15 -13.26 1.81
CA CYS A 43 -1.84 -12.90 1.26
C CYS A 43 -1.11 -14.11 0.68
N ASN A 44 -0.57 -13.98 -0.54
CA ASN A 44 0.18 -15.04 -1.21
C ASN A 44 1.68 -15.11 -0.81
N ILE A 45 2.10 -14.29 0.16
CA ILE A 45 3.47 -14.34 0.69
C ILE A 45 3.61 -15.48 1.70
N THR A 46 4.71 -16.21 1.62
CA THR A 46 4.98 -17.32 2.52
C THR A 46 5.22 -16.83 3.94
N PRO A 47 4.46 -17.31 4.94
CA PRO A 47 4.75 -16.99 6.34
C PRO A 47 5.93 -17.80 6.85
N GLY A 48 6.73 -17.22 7.77
CA GLY A 48 7.86 -17.93 8.36
C GLY A 48 8.94 -17.03 8.92
N GLN A 49 10.11 -17.61 9.13
CA GLN A 49 11.29 -16.89 9.59
C GLN A 49 12.01 -16.27 8.39
N ALA A 50 12.09 -14.95 8.37
CA ALA A 50 12.75 -14.21 7.30
C ALA A 50 14.29 -14.17 7.50
N ALA A 51 15.02 -14.09 6.40
CA ALA A 51 16.45 -13.86 6.42
C ALA A 51 16.79 -12.44 6.95
N PRO A 52 18.02 -12.19 7.43
CA PRO A 52 18.45 -10.83 7.76
C PRO A 52 18.24 -9.86 6.57
N PRO A 53 17.92 -8.59 6.85
CA PRO A 53 17.83 -7.57 5.81
C PRO A 53 19.12 -7.44 5.02
N ASP A 54 19.04 -7.32 3.71
CA ASP A 54 20.20 -7.08 2.86
C ASP A 54 20.49 -5.56 2.79
N PRO A 55 21.61 -5.08 3.30
CA PRO A 55 21.92 -3.65 3.36
C PRO A 55 22.06 -3.01 1.97
N ASP A 56 22.30 -3.80 0.91
CA ASP A 56 22.43 -3.33 -0.46
C ASP A 56 21.08 -3.25 -1.21
N GLU A 57 20.00 -3.80 -0.64
CA GLU A 57 18.69 -3.82 -1.30
C GLU A 57 18.17 -2.41 -1.65
N PRO A 58 18.28 -1.38 -0.77
CA PRO A 58 17.84 -0.01 -1.10
C PRO A 58 18.51 0.54 -2.36
N ARG A 59 19.81 0.34 -2.52
CA ARG A 59 20.57 0.76 -3.71
C ARG A 59 20.10 0.03 -4.96
N ARG A 60 19.90 -1.28 -4.88
CA ARG A 60 19.43 -2.08 -6.03
C ARG A 60 17.99 -1.72 -6.44
N VAL A 61 17.11 -1.44 -5.48
CA VAL A 61 15.75 -0.95 -5.78
C VAL A 61 15.80 0.37 -6.54
N ALA A 62 16.63 1.31 -6.08
CA ALA A 62 16.81 2.59 -6.73
C ALA A 62 17.39 2.45 -8.15
N GLU A 63 18.37 1.59 -8.34
CA GLU A 63 18.94 1.27 -9.65
C GLU A 63 17.90 0.63 -10.59
N GLY A 64 17.11 -0.33 -10.08
CA GLY A 64 16.04 -0.97 -10.84
C GLY A 64 14.96 0.02 -11.28
N ALA A 65 14.54 0.91 -10.38
CA ALA A 65 13.58 1.96 -10.69
C ALA A 65 14.08 2.93 -11.75
N ALA A 66 15.35 3.33 -11.66
CA ALA A 66 15.99 4.21 -12.65
C ALA A 66 16.12 3.52 -14.03
N ARG A 67 16.58 2.25 -14.09
CA ARG A 67 16.67 1.48 -15.34
C ARG A 67 15.32 1.30 -16.04
N LEU A 68 14.23 1.19 -15.26
CA LEU A 68 12.86 1.07 -15.78
C LEU A 68 12.25 2.42 -16.16
N GLY A 69 12.90 3.54 -15.85
CA GLY A 69 12.37 4.89 -16.13
C GLY A 69 11.07 5.18 -15.42
N LEU A 70 10.90 4.69 -14.16
CA LEU A 70 9.65 4.81 -13.46
C LEU A 70 9.36 6.27 -13.08
N SER A 71 8.12 6.69 -13.27
CA SER A 71 7.60 7.99 -12.83
C SER A 71 6.88 7.92 -11.49
N HIS A 72 6.45 6.71 -11.10
CA HIS A 72 5.84 6.43 -9.79
C HIS A 72 6.37 5.10 -9.25
N VAL A 73 6.98 5.15 -8.06
CA VAL A 73 7.56 3.97 -7.42
C VAL A 73 6.80 3.68 -6.15
N VAL A 74 6.24 2.47 -6.06
CA VAL A 74 5.66 1.98 -4.81
C VAL A 74 6.63 1.01 -4.15
N VAL A 75 6.92 1.23 -2.88
CA VAL A 75 7.75 0.35 -2.05
C VAL A 75 6.88 -0.26 -0.98
N THR A 76 6.83 -1.56 -0.91
CA THR A 76 6.18 -2.29 0.19
C THR A 76 7.12 -3.37 0.73
N SER A 77 6.78 -3.96 1.85
CA SER A 77 7.57 -5.02 2.47
C SER A 77 6.73 -6.19 2.92
N VAL A 78 7.38 -7.30 3.19
CA VAL A 78 6.87 -8.30 4.15
C VAL A 78 6.86 -7.67 5.54
N THR A 79 5.99 -8.14 6.45
CA THR A 79 6.06 -7.72 7.85
C THR A 79 7.27 -8.37 8.53
N ARG A 80 7.97 -7.59 9.34
CA ARG A 80 9.21 -7.96 10.03
C ARG A 80 9.09 -7.68 11.53
N ASP A 81 8.10 -8.34 12.17
CA ASP A 81 7.92 -8.25 13.63
C ASP A 81 9.12 -8.81 14.44
N ASP A 82 10.04 -9.49 13.76
CA ASP A 82 11.31 -9.98 14.28
C ASP A 82 12.39 -8.90 14.39
N LEU A 83 12.23 -7.77 13.69
CA LEU A 83 13.14 -6.64 13.76
C LEU A 83 12.68 -5.63 14.82
N PRO A 84 13.61 -5.03 15.60
CA PRO A 84 13.27 -4.08 16.65
C PRO A 84 12.48 -2.86 16.16
N ASP A 85 12.74 -2.43 14.92
CA ASP A 85 12.12 -1.29 14.26
C ASP A 85 11.03 -1.69 13.23
N GLY A 86 10.72 -2.97 13.13
CA GLY A 86 9.77 -3.49 12.13
C GLY A 86 10.20 -3.30 10.67
N GLY A 87 11.48 -2.91 10.43
CA GLY A 87 12.04 -2.64 9.12
C GLY A 87 11.90 -1.17 8.66
N SER A 88 11.51 -0.26 9.55
CA SER A 88 11.30 1.16 9.20
C SER A 88 12.56 1.86 8.71
N ALA A 89 13.72 1.57 9.29
CA ALA A 89 15.01 2.11 8.83
C ALA A 89 15.33 1.67 7.39
N HIS A 90 14.96 0.45 7.01
CA HIS A 90 15.14 -0.06 5.66
C HIS A 90 14.21 0.63 4.64
N PHE A 91 12.94 0.91 5.02
CA PHE A 91 12.06 1.76 4.24
C PHE A 91 12.67 3.15 4.03
N ALA A 92 13.12 3.79 5.10
CA ALA A 92 13.73 5.11 5.05
C ALA A 92 14.97 5.15 4.14
N ALA A 93 15.84 4.14 4.23
CA ALA A 93 17.01 3.99 3.36
C ALA A 93 16.60 3.82 1.89
N THR A 94 15.56 3.03 1.61
CA THR A 94 15.04 2.80 0.25
C THR A 94 14.47 4.09 -0.35
N VAL A 95 13.66 4.84 0.42
CA VAL A 95 13.11 6.14 -0.02
C VAL A 95 14.24 7.12 -0.37
N ARG A 96 15.25 7.25 0.51
CA ARG A 96 16.40 8.13 0.26
C ARG A 96 17.21 7.71 -0.97
N ALA A 97 17.43 6.41 -1.15
CA ALA A 97 18.14 5.90 -2.33
C ALA A 97 17.37 6.17 -3.63
N LEU A 98 16.05 5.96 -3.64
CA LEU A 98 15.18 6.28 -4.76
C LEU A 98 15.20 7.77 -5.08
N ARG A 99 15.09 8.63 -4.06
CA ARG A 99 15.10 10.10 -4.24
C ARG A 99 16.42 10.58 -4.84
N ALA A 100 17.54 9.97 -4.47
CA ALA A 100 18.85 10.29 -5.01
C ALA A 100 19.07 9.77 -6.45
N ALA A 101 18.48 8.63 -6.82
CA ALA A 101 18.74 7.97 -8.09
C ALA A 101 17.75 8.34 -9.20
N LEU A 102 16.52 8.76 -8.86
CA LEU A 102 15.50 9.07 -9.84
C LEU A 102 15.62 10.53 -10.29
N PRO A 103 16.00 10.78 -11.56
CA PRO A 103 16.00 12.13 -12.11
C PRO A 103 14.55 12.65 -12.24
N ALA A 104 14.42 13.94 -12.54
CA ALA A 104 13.14 14.46 -12.99
C ALA A 104 12.63 13.64 -14.20
N THR A 105 11.33 13.36 -14.22
CA THR A 105 10.69 12.66 -15.33
C THR A 105 10.82 13.46 -16.63
N VAL A 106 10.48 12.85 -17.77
CA VAL A 106 10.47 13.53 -19.09
C VAL A 106 9.64 14.82 -19.07
N SER A 107 8.62 14.89 -18.20
CA SER A 107 7.80 16.10 -17.98
C SER A 107 8.47 17.16 -17.07
N GLY A 108 9.69 16.92 -16.60
CA GLY A 108 10.40 17.82 -15.67
C GLY A 108 9.93 17.70 -14.20
N GLN A 109 8.94 16.84 -13.93
CA GLN A 109 8.45 16.59 -12.57
C GLN A 109 9.28 15.49 -11.88
N PRO A 110 9.53 15.56 -10.56
CA PRO A 110 10.20 14.49 -9.86
C PRO A 110 9.34 13.22 -9.87
N ALA A 111 10.00 12.05 -9.89
CA ALA A 111 9.32 10.79 -9.68
C ALA A 111 8.69 10.76 -8.27
N THR A 112 7.47 10.25 -8.16
CA THR A 112 6.78 10.11 -6.88
C THR A 112 7.10 8.78 -6.22
N ILE A 113 7.27 8.80 -4.89
CA ILE A 113 7.58 7.63 -4.07
C ILE A 113 6.43 7.41 -3.09
N GLU A 114 5.73 6.29 -3.27
CA GLU A 114 4.73 5.79 -2.32
C GLU A 114 5.34 4.66 -1.50
N VAL A 115 5.07 4.63 -0.20
CA VAL A 115 5.39 3.49 0.65
C VAL A 115 4.11 2.85 1.19
N LEU A 116 3.96 1.53 1.02
CA LEU A 116 2.91 0.74 1.66
C LEU A 116 3.54 0.02 2.85
N ILE A 117 3.35 0.57 4.04
CA ILE A 117 4.02 0.15 5.26
C ILE A 117 3.17 -0.82 6.10
N PRO A 118 3.80 -1.73 6.87
CA PRO A 118 3.12 -2.45 7.94
C PRO A 118 2.75 -1.50 9.09
N ASP A 119 2.03 -2.01 10.09
CA ASP A 119 1.61 -1.21 11.26
C ASP A 119 2.74 -0.94 12.27
N PHE A 120 3.94 -1.50 12.05
CA PHE A 120 5.10 -1.42 12.95
C PHE A 120 4.76 -1.73 14.42
N ARG A 121 3.72 -2.55 14.68
CA ARG A 121 3.20 -2.85 16.02
C ARG A 121 2.88 -1.58 16.84
N GLY A 122 2.45 -0.51 16.17
CA GLY A 122 2.11 0.79 16.77
C GLY A 122 3.30 1.66 17.16
N SER A 123 4.53 1.30 16.80
CA SER A 123 5.73 2.07 17.11
C SER A 123 5.70 3.45 16.45
N ARG A 124 5.66 4.51 17.28
CA ARG A 124 5.76 5.90 16.80
C ARG A 124 7.11 6.16 16.16
N ALA A 125 8.19 5.76 16.83
CA ALA A 125 9.54 5.98 16.34
C ALA A 125 9.79 5.31 14.97
N ALA A 126 9.19 4.14 14.72
CA ALA A 126 9.28 3.48 13.43
C ALA A 126 8.53 4.26 12.34
N LEU A 127 7.35 4.79 12.63
CA LEU A 127 6.61 5.64 11.70
C LEU A 127 7.37 6.96 11.44
N ASP A 128 7.89 7.60 12.48
CA ASP A 128 8.64 8.85 12.37
C ASP A 128 9.88 8.67 11.48
N ALA A 129 10.60 7.55 11.59
CA ALA A 129 11.74 7.25 10.71
C ALA A 129 11.36 7.17 9.22
N VAL A 130 10.15 6.69 8.90
CA VAL A 130 9.63 6.68 7.52
C VAL A 130 9.19 8.08 7.09
N LEU A 131 8.51 8.83 7.97
CA LEU A 131 8.10 10.21 7.71
C LEU A 131 9.29 11.12 7.44
N ASP A 132 10.37 10.99 8.21
CA ASP A 132 11.62 11.75 8.04
C ASP A 132 12.33 11.48 6.71
N ALA A 133 12.07 10.32 6.08
CA ALA A 133 12.57 10.04 4.74
C ALA A 133 11.75 10.73 3.63
N ALA A 134 10.64 11.38 3.99
CA ALA A 134 9.77 12.17 3.15
C ALA A 134 9.29 11.45 1.86
N PRO A 135 8.62 10.28 1.96
CA PRO A 135 7.89 9.74 0.83
C PRO A 135 6.72 10.66 0.47
N ASP A 136 6.28 10.64 -0.79
CA ASP A 136 5.18 11.49 -1.25
C ASP A 136 3.82 11.00 -0.76
N ILE A 137 3.66 9.67 -0.61
CA ILE A 137 2.45 9.01 -0.11
C ILE A 137 2.84 7.95 0.91
N ILE A 138 2.17 7.93 2.05
CA ILE A 138 2.22 6.84 3.02
C ILE A 138 0.90 6.09 3.00
N ASN A 139 0.98 4.86 2.55
CA ASN A 139 -0.13 3.92 2.46
C ASN A 139 -0.04 2.89 3.59
N HIS A 140 -1.16 2.65 4.28
CA HIS A 140 -1.34 1.52 5.18
C HIS A 140 -2.76 0.98 5.01
N ASN A 141 -2.88 -0.23 4.48
CA ASN A 141 -4.18 -0.82 4.20
C ASN A 141 -4.85 -1.38 5.46
N VAL A 142 -6.13 -1.10 5.63
CA VAL A 142 -6.97 -1.79 6.63
C VAL A 142 -7.41 -3.18 6.14
N GLU A 143 -7.41 -3.42 4.85
CA GLU A 143 -7.65 -4.67 4.11
C GLU A 143 -9.09 -5.21 4.18
N THR A 144 -9.76 -5.11 5.34
CA THR A 144 -11.11 -5.64 5.58
C THR A 144 -11.77 -4.90 6.75
N PRO A 145 -13.11 -4.90 6.89
CA PRO A 145 -13.78 -4.37 8.06
C PRO A 145 -13.35 -5.05 9.38
N PRO A 146 -13.46 -4.37 10.53
CA PRO A 146 -12.92 -4.85 11.81
C PRO A 146 -13.48 -6.22 12.25
N ALA A 147 -14.75 -6.53 11.96
CA ALA A 147 -15.35 -7.81 12.31
C ALA A 147 -14.64 -9.02 11.67
N HIS A 148 -13.95 -8.81 10.57
CA HIS A 148 -13.25 -9.86 9.83
C HIS A 148 -11.76 -10.00 10.20
N TYR A 149 -11.20 -9.10 11.01
CA TYR A 149 -9.78 -9.13 11.42
C TYR A 149 -9.37 -10.47 12.03
N PRO A 150 -10.12 -11.07 12.99
CA PRO A 150 -9.72 -12.33 13.60
C PRO A 150 -9.52 -13.48 12.59
N ARG A 151 -10.26 -13.46 11.48
CA ARG A 151 -10.19 -14.46 10.43
C ARG A 151 -9.20 -14.13 9.33
N ILE A 152 -9.10 -12.84 8.95
CA ILE A 152 -8.39 -12.40 7.75
C ILE A 152 -6.99 -11.85 8.09
N ARG A 153 -6.85 -11.13 9.21
CA ARG A 153 -5.61 -10.50 9.68
C ARG A 153 -5.37 -10.73 11.18
N PRO A 154 -5.25 -11.97 11.65
CA PRO A 154 -5.29 -12.31 13.08
C PRO A 154 -4.19 -11.65 13.93
N GLN A 155 -3.09 -11.19 13.32
CA GLN A 155 -1.98 -10.53 14.02
C GLN A 155 -1.98 -9.00 13.88
N ALA A 156 -2.98 -8.43 13.21
CA ALA A 156 -3.12 -6.99 13.06
C ALA A 156 -4.22 -6.44 13.97
N ASP A 157 -4.14 -5.16 14.29
CA ASP A 157 -5.14 -4.43 15.05
C ASP A 157 -5.75 -3.32 14.21
N TYR A 158 -7.09 -3.29 14.14
CA TYR A 158 -7.83 -2.33 13.32
C TYR A 158 -7.70 -0.90 13.86
N ALA A 159 -7.85 -0.72 15.18
CA ALA A 159 -7.75 0.59 15.81
C ALA A 159 -6.32 1.15 15.66
N GLN A 160 -5.30 0.31 15.82
CA GLN A 160 -3.90 0.68 15.58
C GLN A 160 -3.66 1.10 14.13
N SER A 161 -4.31 0.45 13.16
CA SER A 161 -4.21 0.82 11.73
C SER A 161 -4.81 2.21 11.48
N LEU A 162 -5.96 2.53 12.09
CA LEU A 162 -6.56 3.86 12.00
C LEU A 162 -5.70 4.92 12.70
N GLU A 163 -5.16 4.61 13.88
CA GLU A 163 -4.27 5.52 14.61
C GLU A 163 -3.00 5.85 13.79
N LEU A 164 -2.42 4.86 13.11
CA LEU A 164 -1.29 5.07 12.21
C LEU A 164 -1.64 6.07 11.10
N LEU A 165 -2.78 5.89 10.42
CA LEU A 165 -3.23 6.79 9.36
C LEU A 165 -3.48 8.22 9.89
N ALA A 166 -4.08 8.37 11.06
CA ALA A 166 -4.28 9.66 11.71
C ALA A 166 -2.95 10.36 12.03
N ARG A 167 -1.94 9.60 12.49
CA ARG A 167 -0.58 10.14 12.72
C ARG A 167 0.09 10.60 11.44
N VAL A 168 -0.01 9.80 10.35
CA VAL A 168 0.48 10.20 9.01
C VAL A 168 -0.14 11.53 8.60
N ARG A 169 -1.46 11.67 8.78
CA ARG A 169 -2.18 12.91 8.47
C ARG A 169 -1.74 14.08 9.32
N THR A 170 -1.59 13.88 10.64
CA THR A 170 -1.14 14.91 11.59
C THR A 170 0.29 15.41 11.25
N ALA A 171 1.14 14.54 10.75
CA ALA A 171 2.48 14.89 10.26
C ALA A 171 2.47 15.66 8.92
N GLY A 172 1.29 15.93 8.33
CA GLY A 172 1.17 16.67 7.07
C GLY A 172 1.41 15.83 5.81
N ALA A 173 1.67 14.52 5.94
CA ALA A 173 1.88 13.62 4.83
C ALA A 173 0.54 13.20 4.17
N ILE A 174 0.60 12.72 2.92
CA ILE A 174 -0.56 12.14 2.23
C ILE A 174 -0.80 10.75 2.77
N ALA A 175 -1.92 10.57 3.49
CA ALA A 175 -2.37 9.29 4.00
C ALA A 175 -3.23 8.56 2.96
N LYS A 176 -2.94 7.29 2.74
CA LYS A 176 -3.68 6.40 1.84
C LYS A 176 -4.00 5.09 2.56
N SER A 177 -5.15 4.52 2.25
CA SER A 177 -5.55 3.20 2.73
C SER A 177 -6.32 2.43 1.67
N GLY A 178 -6.51 1.14 1.89
CA GLY A 178 -7.27 0.29 1.01
C GLY A 178 -7.92 -0.88 1.73
N LEU A 179 -8.99 -1.38 1.14
CA LEU A 179 -9.66 -2.60 1.57
C LEU A 179 -10.10 -3.43 0.37
N MET A 180 -10.28 -4.71 0.62
CA MET A 180 -10.83 -5.67 -0.33
C MET A 180 -12.27 -6.01 0.04
N VAL A 181 -13.10 -6.26 -0.96
CA VAL A 181 -14.47 -6.74 -0.80
C VAL A 181 -14.64 -8.15 -1.39
N GLY A 182 -15.56 -8.92 -0.85
CA GLY A 182 -15.80 -10.32 -1.24
C GLY A 182 -15.22 -11.35 -0.28
N LEU A 183 -14.86 -10.94 0.93
CA LEU A 183 -14.37 -11.80 2.01
C LEU A 183 -15.46 -12.15 3.04
N GLY A 184 -16.73 -11.79 2.78
CA GLY A 184 -17.89 -12.07 3.63
C GLY A 184 -18.47 -10.85 4.35
N GLU A 185 -17.91 -9.68 4.13
CA GLU A 185 -18.40 -8.41 4.64
C GLU A 185 -19.72 -7.99 3.95
N THR A 186 -20.51 -7.20 4.66
CA THR A 186 -21.71 -6.53 4.11
C THR A 186 -21.35 -5.17 3.53
N ASP A 187 -22.26 -4.61 2.71
CA ASP A 187 -22.08 -3.26 2.17
C ASP A 187 -22.06 -2.19 3.27
N ASP A 188 -22.80 -2.40 4.35
CA ASP A 188 -22.84 -1.47 5.48
C ASP A 188 -21.53 -1.50 6.27
N GLU A 189 -20.89 -2.66 6.42
CA GLU A 189 -19.55 -2.76 7.02
C GLU A 189 -18.49 -2.05 6.16
N VAL A 190 -18.59 -2.14 4.83
CA VAL A 190 -17.71 -1.38 3.91
C VAL A 190 -17.90 0.12 4.09
N ARG A 191 -19.17 0.59 4.14
CA ARG A 191 -19.49 2.00 4.36
C ARG A 191 -19.00 2.50 5.73
N ALA A 192 -19.18 1.71 6.77
CA ALA A 192 -18.66 2.03 8.11
C ALA A 192 -17.13 2.15 8.09
N THR A 193 -16.43 1.23 7.42
CA THR A 193 -14.97 1.29 7.26
C THR A 193 -14.53 2.56 6.52
N LEU A 194 -15.27 3.00 5.50
CA LEU A 194 -15.00 4.28 4.82
C LEU A 194 -15.21 5.47 5.74
N ALA A 195 -16.22 5.44 6.63
CA ALA A 195 -16.42 6.48 7.64
C ALA A 195 -15.26 6.53 8.65
N ASP A 196 -14.77 5.36 9.09
CA ASP A 196 -13.59 5.28 9.95
C ASP A 196 -12.35 5.86 9.25
N LEU A 197 -12.10 5.52 7.97
CA LEU A 197 -11.00 6.09 7.18
C LEU A 197 -11.14 7.61 7.01
N ALA A 198 -12.34 8.11 6.74
CA ALA A 198 -12.60 9.55 6.65
C ALA A 198 -12.28 10.27 7.96
N SER A 199 -12.61 9.66 9.11
CA SER A 199 -12.34 10.22 10.44
C SER A 199 -10.85 10.39 10.73
N THR A 200 -9.98 9.58 10.09
CA THR A 200 -8.51 9.73 10.19
C THR A 200 -7.97 10.88 9.35
N GLY A 201 -8.79 11.48 8.48
CA GLY A 201 -8.36 12.44 7.46
C GLY A 201 -7.63 11.78 6.28
N CYS A 202 -7.88 10.50 6.02
CA CYS A 202 -7.33 9.77 4.88
C CYS A 202 -7.62 10.50 3.55
N HIS A 203 -6.60 10.67 2.70
CA HIS A 203 -6.74 11.40 1.44
C HIS A 203 -7.14 10.50 0.27
N ILE A 204 -6.70 9.25 0.30
CA ILE A 204 -6.91 8.30 -0.79
C ILE A 204 -7.41 6.98 -0.22
N ALA A 205 -8.55 6.51 -0.69
CA ALA A 205 -9.06 5.18 -0.39
C ALA A 205 -9.11 4.32 -1.65
N THR A 206 -8.73 3.06 -1.56
CA THR A 206 -8.83 2.08 -2.65
C THR A 206 -9.71 0.92 -2.23
N ILE A 207 -10.65 0.51 -3.10
CA ILE A 207 -11.55 -0.62 -2.87
C ILE A 207 -11.49 -1.54 -4.08
N GLY A 208 -11.07 -2.77 -3.87
CA GLY A 208 -10.93 -3.77 -4.93
C GLY A 208 -11.59 -5.10 -4.58
N GLN A 209 -11.96 -5.89 -5.60
CA GLN A 209 -12.45 -7.24 -5.39
C GLN A 209 -11.32 -8.14 -4.86
N TYR A 210 -11.57 -8.87 -3.78
CA TYR A 210 -10.69 -9.96 -3.36
C TYR A 210 -10.63 -11.02 -4.46
N MET A 211 -9.43 -11.38 -4.85
CA MET A 211 -9.16 -12.46 -5.79
C MET A 211 -8.34 -13.53 -5.08
N ARG A 212 -8.91 -14.72 -4.99
CA ARG A 212 -8.31 -15.86 -4.28
C ARG A 212 -7.00 -16.29 -4.93
N PRO A 213 -5.84 -16.18 -4.25
CA PRO A 213 -4.54 -16.52 -4.86
C PRO A 213 -4.38 -18.02 -5.13
N SER A 214 -4.89 -18.89 -4.25
CA SER A 214 -4.86 -20.34 -4.40
C SER A 214 -5.97 -21.03 -3.60
N ARG A 215 -6.13 -22.35 -3.78
CA ARG A 215 -7.14 -23.14 -3.05
C ARG A 215 -6.93 -23.16 -1.53
N ASN A 216 -5.72 -22.80 -1.05
CA ASN A 216 -5.41 -22.76 0.39
C ASN A 216 -5.82 -21.44 1.06
N HIS A 217 -6.26 -20.45 0.30
CA HIS A 217 -6.74 -19.15 0.81
C HIS A 217 -8.26 -19.19 0.97
N PRO A 218 -8.86 -18.23 1.73
CA PRO A 218 -10.30 -18.10 1.85
C PRO A 218 -11.01 -18.10 0.50
N PRO A 219 -12.16 -18.72 0.36
CA PRO A 219 -12.94 -18.59 -0.87
C PRO A 219 -13.38 -17.15 -1.08
N VAL A 220 -13.70 -16.79 -2.33
CA VAL A 220 -14.44 -15.57 -2.62
C VAL A 220 -15.88 -15.81 -2.20
N GLU A 221 -16.36 -15.12 -1.17
CA GLU A 221 -17.72 -15.27 -0.63
C GLU A 221 -18.76 -14.64 -1.55
N ARG A 222 -18.40 -13.53 -2.20
CA ARG A 222 -19.23 -12.90 -3.25
C ARG A 222 -18.36 -12.15 -4.25
N TYR A 223 -18.82 -12.11 -5.50
CA TYR A 223 -18.34 -11.17 -6.50
C TYR A 223 -19.25 -9.94 -6.46
N VAL A 224 -18.69 -8.82 -6.05
CA VAL A 224 -19.42 -7.57 -5.87
C VAL A 224 -19.73 -6.97 -7.25
N HIS A 225 -20.98 -6.55 -7.45
CA HIS A 225 -21.40 -5.94 -8.73
C HIS A 225 -20.68 -4.59 -8.95
N PRO A 226 -20.30 -4.23 -10.19
CA PRO A 226 -19.66 -2.95 -10.48
C PRO A 226 -20.37 -1.74 -9.92
N ASP A 227 -21.71 -1.68 -9.98
CA ASP A 227 -22.51 -0.57 -9.44
C ASP A 227 -22.32 -0.36 -7.92
N ALA A 228 -22.06 -1.44 -7.17
CA ALA A 228 -21.77 -1.32 -5.73
C ALA A 228 -20.43 -0.63 -5.50
N PHE A 229 -19.43 -0.87 -6.36
CA PHE A 229 -18.16 -0.15 -6.30
C PHE A 229 -18.34 1.35 -6.55
N GLU A 230 -19.19 1.73 -7.51
CA GLU A 230 -19.55 3.13 -7.74
C GLU A 230 -20.23 3.73 -6.50
N GLY A 231 -21.14 2.96 -5.87
CA GLY A 231 -21.79 3.33 -4.62
C GLY A 231 -20.81 3.56 -3.47
N TYR A 232 -19.76 2.72 -3.34
CA TYR A 232 -18.72 2.91 -2.33
C TYR A 232 -17.88 4.17 -2.61
N ALA A 233 -17.54 4.43 -3.87
CA ALA A 233 -16.82 5.64 -4.25
C ALA A 233 -17.62 6.89 -3.91
N ALA A 234 -18.89 6.94 -4.32
CA ALA A 234 -19.80 8.06 -4.02
C ALA A 234 -19.94 8.29 -2.51
N HIS A 235 -20.07 7.21 -1.73
CA HIS A 235 -20.15 7.29 -0.27
C HIS A 235 -18.87 7.84 0.35
N GLY A 236 -17.70 7.36 -0.05
CA GLY A 236 -16.43 7.86 0.46
C GLY A 236 -16.19 9.34 0.12
N HIS A 237 -16.56 9.77 -1.08
CA HIS A 237 -16.52 11.19 -1.45
C HIS A 237 -17.48 12.03 -0.60
N ALA A 238 -18.71 11.55 -0.34
CA ALA A 238 -19.68 12.23 0.52
C ALA A 238 -19.19 12.38 1.98
N LEU A 239 -18.32 11.46 2.45
CA LEU A 239 -17.65 11.53 3.75
C LEU A 239 -16.44 12.47 3.75
N GLY A 240 -16.06 13.06 2.60
CA GLY A 240 -14.94 13.98 2.50
C GLY A 240 -13.58 13.34 2.19
N ILE A 241 -13.52 12.07 1.79
CA ILE A 241 -12.29 11.47 1.26
C ILE A 241 -12.04 12.05 -0.14
N PRO A 242 -10.94 12.78 -0.38
CA PRO A 242 -10.72 13.48 -1.66
C PRO A 242 -10.68 12.55 -2.87
N HIS A 243 -10.06 11.38 -2.73
CA HIS A 243 -9.94 10.41 -3.82
C HIS A 243 -10.35 9.01 -3.36
N VAL A 244 -11.33 8.44 -4.05
CA VAL A 244 -11.79 7.06 -3.82
C VAL A 244 -11.74 6.30 -5.14
N PHE A 245 -10.82 5.35 -5.25
CA PHE A 245 -10.72 4.44 -6.38
C PHE A 245 -11.42 3.13 -6.00
N SER A 246 -12.51 2.84 -6.67
CA SER A 246 -13.36 1.69 -6.34
C SER A 246 -13.81 0.99 -7.61
N ALA A 247 -13.27 -0.20 -7.86
CA ALA A 247 -13.65 -1.05 -8.98
C ALA A 247 -13.10 -2.48 -8.77
N PRO A 248 -13.62 -3.49 -9.48
CA PRO A 248 -13.19 -4.89 -9.28
C PRO A 248 -11.69 -5.13 -9.41
N LEU A 249 -11.01 -4.46 -10.33
CA LEU A 249 -9.57 -4.64 -10.56
C LEU A 249 -8.69 -3.62 -9.85
N VAL A 250 -9.24 -2.70 -9.07
CA VAL A 250 -8.47 -1.75 -8.27
C VAL A 250 -7.57 -2.51 -7.27
N ARG A 251 -6.36 -2.03 -7.14
CA ARG A 251 -5.35 -2.47 -6.17
C ARG A 251 -4.77 -1.24 -5.47
N SER A 252 -4.12 -1.43 -4.32
CA SER A 252 -3.59 -0.32 -3.53
C SER A 252 -2.63 0.61 -4.28
N SER A 253 -1.91 0.11 -5.28
CA SER A 253 -1.00 0.92 -6.12
C SER A 253 -1.66 1.46 -7.40
N TYR A 254 -2.94 1.16 -7.65
CA TYR A 254 -3.62 1.54 -8.89
C TYR A 254 -3.89 3.05 -8.94
N ASN A 255 -3.55 3.69 -10.06
CA ASN A 255 -3.72 5.14 -10.32
C ASN A 255 -3.13 6.07 -9.22
N ALA A 256 -2.16 5.60 -8.43
CA ALA A 256 -1.60 6.37 -7.33
C ALA A 256 -0.94 7.68 -7.78
N ARG A 257 -0.27 7.70 -8.94
CA ARG A 257 0.30 8.92 -9.52
C ARG A 257 -0.77 9.96 -9.84
N ALA A 258 -1.85 9.57 -10.51
CA ALA A 258 -2.93 10.49 -10.85
C ALA A 258 -3.59 11.11 -9.60
N ALA A 259 -3.77 10.31 -8.53
CA ALA A 259 -4.27 10.81 -7.26
C ALA A 259 -3.33 11.82 -6.61
N TYR A 260 -2.02 11.55 -6.63
CA TYR A 260 -1.01 12.47 -6.12
C TYR A 260 -1.04 13.80 -6.87
N ASP A 261 -1.02 13.76 -8.20
CA ASP A 261 -1.02 14.96 -9.04
C ASP A 261 -2.28 15.82 -8.79
N ALA A 262 -3.46 15.20 -8.65
CA ALA A 262 -4.70 15.88 -8.33
C ALA A 262 -4.67 16.55 -6.94
N LEU A 263 -4.12 15.85 -5.92
CA LEU A 263 -3.95 16.44 -4.58
C LEU A 263 -2.98 17.61 -4.56
N GLN A 264 -1.90 17.56 -5.35
CA GLN A 264 -0.95 18.69 -5.45
C GLN A 264 -1.59 19.92 -6.09
N GLN A 265 -2.45 19.74 -7.08
CA GLN A 265 -3.19 20.85 -7.70
C GLN A 265 -4.12 21.56 -6.70
N LEU A 266 -4.76 20.79 -5.79
CA LEU A 266 -5.61 21.35 -4.74
C LEU A 266 -4.82 22.10 -3.64
N ARG A 267 -3.56 21.71 -3.39
CA ARG A 267 -2.69 22.36 -2.38
C ARG A 267 -2.00 23.62 -2.91
N GLY A 268 -1.91 23.78 -4.22
CA GLY A 268 -1.29 24.93 -4.89
C GLY A 268 -2.26 26.08 -5.17
N GLN A 269 -3.55 25.90 -4.86
CA GLN A 269 -4.60 26.91 -4.90
C GLN A 269 -4.84 27.49 -3.50
#